data_e0c481a72f41cfcee1ae5521661c9854
#
_entry.id   e0c481a72f41cfcee1ae5521661c9854
#
_cell.length_a   1.000
_cell.length_b   1.000
_cell.length_c   1.000
_cell.angle_alpha   90.00
_cell.angle_beta   90.00
_cell.angle_gamma   90.00
#
_symmetry.space_group_name_H-M   'P 1'
#
loop_
_entity.id
_entity.type
_entity.pdbx_description
1 polymer ?
#
loop_
_entity_poly.entity_id
_entity_poly.type
_entity_poly.pdbx_seq_one_letter_code
_entity_poly.pdbx_strand_id
1 'polypeptide(L)'
;MKALIIEEQNKAVIKEVPVRELEPDEILCRVTYCGICGTDLAIYTGETNFVRDGLIKYPVRIGHEWTGVVDRIGSAVTKFKPGDRVVSDNGVTCRKCPACRRGDLAHCENIKSVGTINCWDGGFAEYIIMPEIHLFHLPDNIDDRNAATIEPLTVSYAGITKRKITPETIVAVIGTGPIALGIVALAKTMGAGRIIAVGRTDSKLQRCLDAGATDIVNNTRVDAGEEVYRITNGHGADFVLETSGATPTVQQAIDMAAEYGTLSMVGFYETEINGLIFNRMVTKRLNIIGVMGEFGLVPRIIDYMEKTGLNLESMITREIPFSEAPAYFLHHREMHKQDIKVLVKIS
;
A
#
# COMPACT_ATOMS: atom_id res chain seq x y z
N MET A 1 25.68 10.25 -0.43
CA MET A 1 24.70 9.52 -1.24
C MET A 1 23.67 10.46 -1.81
N LYS A 2 23.12 10.14 -2.97
CA LYS A 2 21.99 10.90 -3.52
C LYS A 2 20.68 10.47 -2.87
N ALA A 3 19.81 11.44 -2.55
CA ALA A 3 18.49 11.20 -2.02
C ALA A 3 17.47 12.21 -2.57
N LEU A 4 16.24 11.76 -2.82
CA LEU A 4 15.11 12.62 -3.16
C LEU A 4 14.55 13.22 -1.88
N ILE A 5 14.52 14.52 -1.79
CA ILE A 5 14.00 15.27 -0.65
C ILE A 5 12.81 16.12 -1.11
N ILE A 6 11.71 16.02 -0.40
CA ILE A 6 10.65 17.02 -0.50
C ILE A 6 11.04 18.16 0.44
N GLU A 7 11.52 19.27 -0.13
CA GLU A 7 12.02 20.41 0.64
C GLU A 7 10.89 21.22 1.27
N GLU A 8 9.85 21.38 0.51
CA GLU A 8 8.59 22.06 0.84
C GLU A 8 7.50 21.57 -0.11
N GLN A 9 6.29 22.00 0.10
CA GLN A 9 5.14 21.67 -0.75
C GLN A 9 5.44 21.98 -2.23
N ASN A 10 5.20 21.01 -3.11
CA ASN A 10 5.43 21.05 -4.56
C ASN A 10 6.91 21.21 -4.97
N LYS A 11 7.85 20.86 -4.09
CA LYS A 11 9.28 20.95 -4.40
C LYS A 11 10.03 19.67 -4.03
N ALA A 12 10.25 18.82 -5.01
CA ALA A 12 11.04 17.60 -4.91
C ALA A 12 12.40 17.78 -5.60
N VAL A 13 13.49 17.49 -4.91
CA VAL A 13 14.85 17.64 -5.44
C VAL A 13 15.74 16.46 -5.05
N ILE A 14 16.65 16.08 -5.93
CA ILE A 14 17.72 15.12 -5.59
C ILE A 14 18.92 15.91 -5.06
N LYS A 15 19.38 15.53 -3.86
CA LYS A 15 20.53 16.14 -3.19
C LYS A 15 21.53 15.10 -2.73
N GLU A 16 22.78 15.54 -2.62
CA GLU A 16 23.80 14.80 -1.87
C GLU A 16 23.56 14.98 -0.37
N VAL A 17 23.43 13.86 0.34
CA VAL A 17 23.27 13.81 1.80
C VAL A 17 24.29 12.84 2.39
N PRO A 18 24.79 13.08 3.62
CA PRO A 18 25.70 12.14 4.26
C PRO A 18 24.98 10.81 4.60
N VAL A 19 25.72 9.72 4.61
CA VAL A 19 25.31 8.48 5.26
C VAL A 19 25.82 8.56 6.71
N ARG A 20 24.90 8.52 7.68
CA ARG A 20 25.30 8.54 9.09
C ARG A 20 25.96 7.21 9.50
N GLU A 21 26.65 7.22 10.59
CA GLU A 21 27.15 6.00 11.24
C GLU A 21 25.99 5.07 11.63
N LEU A 22 26.27 3.77 11.57
CA LEU A 22 25.30 2.72 11.97
C LEU A 22 25.32 2.55 13.49
N GLU A 23 24.13 2.45 14.07
CA GLU A 23 23.98 1.88 15.39
C GLU A 23 24.33 0.37 15.36
N PRO A 24 24.69 -0.25 16.50
CA PRO A 24 25.14 -1.63 16.51
C PRO A 24 24.17 -2.64 15.89
N ASP A 25 22.84 -2.39 15.98
CA ASP A 25 21.79 -3.26 15.47
C ASP A 25 21.17 -2.77 14.14
N GLU A 26 21.87 -1.87 13.43
CA GLU A 26 21.41 -1.31 12.17
C GLU A 26 22.16 -1.87 10.96
N ILE A 27 21.49 -1.80 9.83
CA ILE A 27 21.96 -2.30 8.54
C ILE A 27 21.85 -1.18 7.53
N LEU A 28 22.90 -0.93 6.77
CA LEU A 28 22.87 -0.09 5.57
C LEU A 28 22.49 -0.96 4.38
N CYS A 29 21.41 -0.61 3.72
CA CYS A 29 20.94 -1.28 2.52
C CYS A 29 21.09 -0.37 1.31
N ARG A 30 21.64 -0.88 0.22
CA ARG A 30 21.61 -0.23 -1.09
C ARG A 30 20.23 -0.50 -1.71
N VAL A 31 19.51 0.56 -2.02
CA VAL A 31 18.15 0.44 -2.59
C VAL A 31 18.25 0.08 -4.07
N THR A 32 17.49 -0.92 -4.50
CA THR A 32 17.36 -1.29 -5.93
C THR A 32 16.15 -0.63 -6.57
N TYR A 33 14.98 -0.79 -5.96
CA TYR A 33 13.73 -0.17 -6.41
C TYR A 33 13.00 0.48 -5.25
N CYS A 34 12.26 1.54 -5.55
CA CYS A 34 11.29 2.13 -4.64
C CYS A 34 10.01 2.49 -5.41
N GLY A 35 8.86 2.00 -4.95
CA GLY A 35 7.55 2.32 -5.53
C GLY A 35 7.06 3.71 -5.13
N ILE A 36 6.38 4.38 -6.04
CA ILE A 36 5.67 5.64 -5.73
C ILE A 36 4.26 5.30 -5.25
N CYS A 37 3.94 5.73 -4.04
CA CYS A 37 2.63 5.62 -3.40
C CYS A 37 1.81 6.91 -3.59
N GLY A 38 0.48 6.79 -3.52
CA GLY A 38 -0.41 7.96 -3.44
C GLY A 38 -0.09 8.85 -2.24
N THR A 39 0.37 8.28 -1.12
CA THR A 39 0.82 9.02 0.06
C THR A 39 2.04 9.89 -0.23
N ASP A 40 3.01 9.41 -1.04
CA ASP A 40 4.16 10.22 -1.44
C ASP A 40 3.73 11.46 -2.24
N LEU A 41 2.73 11.30 -3.14
CA LEU A 41 2.16 12.39 -3.91
C LEU A 41 1.40 13.38 -3.01
N ALA A 42 0.63 12.87 -2.05
CA ALA A 42 -0.09 13.70 -1.09
C ALA A 42 0.84 14.47 -0.13
N ILE A 43 1.99 13.89 0.24
CA ILE A 43 3.06 14.58 0.96
C ILE A 43 3.68 15.67 0.07
N TYR A 44 3.97 15.36 -1.18
CA TYR A 44 4.53 16.32 -2.13
C TYR A 44 3.62 17.53 -2.33
N THR A 45 2.30 17.31 -2.50
CA THR A 45 1.32 18.40 -2.68
C THR A 45 0.89 19.07 -1.37
N GLY A 46 1.18 18.47 -0.21
CA GLY A 46 0.72 18.94 1.09
C GLY A 46 -0.77 18.69 1.36
N GLU A 47 -1.43 17.88 0.52
CA GLU A 47 -2.88 17.64 0.60
C GLU A 47 -3.29 16.60 1.66
N THR A 48 -2.34 15.93 2.33
CA THR A 48 -2.64 14.95 3.38
C THR A 48 -2.84 15.57 4.76
N ASN A 49 -3.77 15.01 5.54
CA ASN A 49 -3.97 15.35 6.94
C ASN A 49 -2.68 15.20 7.76
N PHE A 50 -1.81 14.22 7.43
CA PHE A 50 -0.55 14.01 8.15
C PHE A 50 0.39 15.22 8.11
N VAL A 51 0.39 15.99 7.01
CA VAL A 51 1.13 17.26 6.92
C VAL A 51 0.41 18.36 7.71
N ARG A 52 -0.91 18.46 7.57
CA ARG A 52 -1.73 19.46 8.30
C ARG A 52 -1.65 19.30 9.81
N ASP A 53 -1.62 18.07 10.31
CA ASP A 53 -1.55 17.74 11.73
C ASP A 53 -0.11 17.76 12.28
N GLY A 54 0.88 18.10 11.43
CA GLY A 54 2.29 18.21 11.80
C GLY A 54 3.00 16.88 12.09
N LEU A 55 2.41 15.76 11.69
CA LEU A 55 3.00 14.42 11.80
C LEU A 55 4.09 14.20 10.73
N ILE A 56 4.03 14.94 9.63
CA ILE A 56 5.06 15.03 8.60
C ILE A 56 5.51 16.47 8.48
N LYS A 57 6.83 16.70 8.53
CA LYS A 57 7.43 18.03 8.46
C LYS A 57 8.47 18.08 7.35
N TYR A 58 8.46 19.16 6.58
CA TYR A 58 9.49 19.41 5.56
C TYR A 58 10.77 19.98 6.21
N PRO A 59 11.96 19.72 5.66
CA PRO A 59 12.20 18.78 4.55
C PRO A 59 12.05 17.32 4.99
N VAL A 60 11.60 16.45 4.08
CA VAL A 60 11.38 15.02 4.36
C VAL A 60 11.90 14.15 3.23
N ARG A 61 12.50 13.00 3.57
CA ARG A 61 12.91 11.96 2.63
C ARG A 61 11.85 10.86 2.61
N ILE A 62 11.08 10.81 1.53
CA ILE A 62 9.94 9.90 1.35
C ILE A 62 10.34 8.57 0.71
N GLY A 63 9.35 7.69 0.46
CA GLY A 63 9.50 6.38 -0.18
C GLY A 63 9.50 5.24 0.85
N HIS A 64 8.42 4.47 0.88
CA HIS A 64 8.21 3.38 1.84
C HIS A 64 8.02 2.01 1.18
N GLU A 65 7.89 1.96 -0.13
CA GLU A 65 7.72 0.74 -0.92
C GLU A 65 9.05 0.34 -1.57
N TRP A 66 10.05 -0.01 -0.77
CA TRP A 66 11.40 -0.23 -1.27
C TRP A 66 11.89 -1.68 -1.11
N THR A 67 12.82 -2.05 -1.96
CA THR A 67 13.62 -3.28 -1.87
C THR A 67 15.09 -2.95 -2.11
N GLY A 68 16.00 -3.78 -1.62
CA GLY A 68 17.41 -3.54 -1.77
C GLY A 68 18.29 -4.70 -1.35
N VAL A 69 19.57 -4.43 -1.25
CA VAL A 69 20.62 -5.38 -0.90
C VAL A 69 21.42 -4.83 0.29
N VAL A 70 21.68 -5.68 1.26
CA VAL A 70 22.55 -5.35 2.40
C VAL A 70 23.93 -4.97 1.92
N ASP A 71 24.40 -3.77 2.29
CA ASP A 71 25.73 -3.25 1.97
C ASP A 71 26.68 -3.40 3.17
N ARG A 72 26.28 -2.88 4.33
CA ARG A 72 27.05 -2.94 5.58
C ARG A 72 26.15 -3.24 6.77
N ILE A 73 26.72 -3.89 7.79
CA ILE A 73 26.00 -4.26 9.01
C ILE A 73 26.66 -3.66 10.24
N GLY A 74 25.88 -3.32 11.25
CA GLY A 74 26.34 -2.93 12.58
C GLY A 74 26.90 -4.13 13.36
N SER A 75 27.65 -3.84 14.41
CA SER A 75 28.41 -4.86 15.18
C SER A 75 27.57 -5.89 15.94
N ALA A 76 26.28 -5.61 16.19
CA ALA A 76 25.34 -6.52 16.87
C ALA A 76 24.38 -7.23 15.91
N VAL A 77 24.47 -6.97 14.62
CA VAL A 77 23.65 -7.66 13.59
C VAL A 77 24.08 -9.11 13.47
N THR A 78 23.12 -10.02 13.49
CA THR A 78 23.35 -11.47 13.48
C THR A 78 22.61 -12.23 12.39
N LYS A 79 21.53 -11.65 11.83
CA LYS A 79 20.64 -12.35 10.90
C LYS A 79 20.95 -12.06 9.43
N PHE A 80 21.73 -11.01 9.16
CA PHE A 80 22.03 -10.56 7.80
C PHE A 80 23.52 -10.42 7.55
N LYS A 81 23.89 -10.54 6.29
CA LYS A 81 25.25 -10.31 5.79
C LYS A 81 25.21 -9.46 4.52
N PRO A 82 26.32 -8.77 4.15
CA PRO A 82 26.42 -8.09 2.87
C PRO A 82 26.09 -9.02 1.69
N GLY A 83 25.27 -8.51 0.76
CA GLY A 83 24.76 -9.25 -0.39
C GLY A 83 23.37 -9.85 -0.21
N ASP A 84 22.82 -9.94 1.00
CA ASP A 84 21.46 -10.43 1.22
C ASP A 84 20.43 -9.48 0.62
N ARG A 85 19.44 -10.02 -0.10
CA ARG A 85 18.32 -9.26 -0.66
C ARG A 85 17.23 -9.08 0.41
N VAL A 86 16.73 -7.85 0.55
CA VAL A 86 15.85 -7.48 1.65
C VAL A 86 14.71 -6.55 1.25
N VAL A 87 13.65 -6.62 2.05
CA VAL A 87 12.54 -5.67 2.11
C VAL A 87 12.27 -5.35 3.59
N SER A 88 11.57 -4.25 3.88
CA SER A 88 11.28 -3.85 5.26
C SER A 88 9.80 -3.73 5.58
N ASP A 89 9.47 -3.83 6.86
CA ASP A 89 8.24 -3.21 7.36
C ASP A 89 8.27 -1.69 7.12
N ASN A 90 7.10 -1.08 6.98
CA ASN A 90 6.98 0.37 6.93
C ASN A 90 7.18 1.02 8.32
N GLY A 91 6.84 0.32 9.41
CA GLY A 91 6.99 0.81 10.76
C GLY A 91 8.37 0.53 11.36
N VAL A 92 9.00 1.56 11.96
CA VAL A 92 10.27 1.44 12.70
C VAL A 92 10.02 1.74 14.16
N THR A 93 10.18 0.71 15.02
CA THR A 93 9.93 0.84 16.45
C THR A 93 11.11 1.46 17.20
N CYS A 94 10.86 2.06 18.35
CA CYS A 94 11.90 2.68 19.16
C CYS A 94 12.77 1.66 19.93
N ARG A 95 12.37 0.38 20.01
CA ARG A 95 13.05 -0.77 20.63
C ARG A 95 13.25 -0.67 22.17
N LYS A 96 12.82 0.42 22.81
CA LYS A 96 13.10 0.72 24.22
C LYS A 96 11.89 1.05 25.10
N CYS A 97 10.71 1.38 24.53
CA CYS A 97 9.51 1.65 25.31
C CYS A 97 8.94 0.33 25.94
N PRO A 98 8.01 0.43 26.90
CA PRO A 98 7.41 -0.74 27.54
C PRO A 98 6.79 -1.73 26.54
N ALA A 99 6.11 -1.22 25.49
CA ALA A 99 5.54 -2.08 24.44
C ALA A 99 6.63 -2.88 23.70
N CYS A 100 7.69 -2.20 23.24
CA CYS A 100 8.80 -2.88 22.56
C CYS A 100 9.48 -3.93 23.44
N ARG A 101 9.69 -3.64 24.74
CA ARG A 101 10.35 -4.58 25.69
C ARG A 101 9.57 -5.85 25.92
N ARG A 102 8.24 -5.84 25.79
CA ARG A 102 7.40 -7.06 25.88
C ARG A 102 7.10 -7.70 24.52
N GLY A 103 7.71 -7.23 23.43
CA GLY A 103 7.52 -7.78 22.08
C GLY A 103 6.29 -7.28 21.33
N ASP A 104 5.55 -6.33 21.90
CA ASP A 104 4.34 -5.73 21.33
C ASP A 104 4.73 -4.53 20.44
N LEU A 105 5.33 -4.84 19.29
CA LEU A 105 5.93 -3.83 18.43
C LEU A 105 4.89 -2.92 17.75
N ALA A 106 3.69 -3.43 17.50
CA ALA A 106 2.60 -2.67 16.89
C ALA A 106 2.11 -1.51 17.78
N HIS A 107 2.28 -1.62 19.10
CA HIS A 107 1.92 -0.57 20.06
C HIS A 107 3.14 0.23 20.57
N CYS A 108 4.16 0.35 19.74
CA CYS A 108 5.31 1.17 20.07
C CYS A 108 4.90 2.64 20.27
N GLU A 109 5.22 3.20 21.46
CA GLU A 109 4.85 4.57 21.82
C GLU A 109 5.55 5.65 20.97
N ASN A 110 6.67 5.31 20.32
CA ASN A 110 7.47 6.22 19.51
C ASN A 110 7.76 5.60 18.13
N ILE A 111 6.74 5.01 17.54
CA ILE A 111 6.87 4.43 16.20
C ILE A 111 7.12 5.53 15.18
N LYS A 112 8.00 5.25 14.24
CA LYS A 112 8.23 6.04 13.04
C LYS A 112 7.83 5.25 11.82
N SER A 113 7.40 5.90 10.78
CA SER A 113 7.15 5.23 9.51
C SER A 113 8.20 5.62 8.48
N VAL A 114 8.65 4.64 7.71
CA VAL A 114 9.61 4.86 6.63
C VAL A 114 9.03 5.86 5.63
N GLY A 115 9.69 6.98 5.45
CA GLY A 115 9.31 8.01 4.48
C GLY A 115 7.98 8.72 4.72
N THR A 116 7.32 8.52 5.87
CA THR A 116 5.98 9.08 6.13
C THR A 116 5.85 9.63 7.56
N ILE A 117 4.88 9.17 8.36
CA ILE A 117 4.53 9.70 9.68
C ILE A 117 5.70 9.61 10.67
N ASN A 118 5.99 10.72 11.36
CA ASN A 118 7.13 10.85 12.30
C ASN A 118 8.46 10.42 11.68
N CYS A 119 8.63 10.59 10.44
CA CYS A 119 9.53 10.08 9.44
C CYS A 119 10.79 9.36 9.97
N TRP A 120 10.92 8.09 9.63
CA TRP A 120 12.20 7.42 9.41
C TRP A 120 12.58 7.67 7.95
N ASP A 121 13.82 8.00 7.69
CA ASP A 121 14.29 8.33 6.34
C ASP A 121 13.90 7.29 5.30
N GLY A 122 13.24 7.70 4.21
CA GLY A 122 12.66 6.81 3.21
C GLY A 122 13.62 6.28 2.15
N GLY A 123 13.10 5.37 1.32
CA GLY A 123 13.84 4.61 0.31
C GLY A 123 14.08 5.31 -1.02
N PHE A 124 13.58 6.53 -1.27
CA PHE A 124 14.00 7.27 -2.47
C PHE A 124 15.41 7.86 -2.28
N ALA A 125 16.39 6.98 -2.12
CA ALA A 125 17.81 7.28 -1.94
C ALA A 125 18.66 6.08 -2.36
N GLU A 126 19.93 6.31 -2.67
CA GLU A 126 20.89 5.24 -2.99
C GLU A 126 21.02 4.23 -1.84
N TYR A 127 20.91 4.71 -0.59
CA TYR A 127 20.98 3.87 0.62
C TYR A 127 19.93 4.25 1.64
N ILE A 128 19.49 3.24 2.39
CA ILE A 128 18.62 3.38 3.56
C ILE A 128 19.23 2.62 4.75
N ILE A 129 19.07 3.17 5.95
CA ILE A 129 19.49 2.50 7.20
C ILE A 129 18.25 1.97 7.88
N MET A 130 18.24 0.68 8.21
CA MET A 130 17.14 0.03 8.90
C MET A 130 17.64 -0.78 10.09
N PRO A 131 16.89 -0.83 11.22
CA PRO A 131 17.17 -1.80 12.27
C PRO A 131 16.95 -3.24 11.79
N GLU A 132 17.82 -4.16 12.20
CA GLU A 132 17.75 -5.59 11.83
C GLU A 132 16.36 -6.21 12.01
N ILE A 133 15.67 -5.83 13.09
CA ILE A 133 14.36 -6.37 13.47
C ILE A 133 13.24 -6.04 12.48
N HIS A 134 13.43 -5.03 11.62
CA HIS A 134 12.46 -4.55 10.63
C HIS A 134 12.81 -4.93 9.19
N LEU A 135 13.85 -5.76 9.00
CA LEU A 135 14.25 -6.28 7.70
C LEU A 135 13.88 -7.76 7.56
N PHE A 136 13.56 -8.15 6.33
CA PHE A 136 13.19 -9.51 5.98
C PHE A 136 13.93 -9.93 4.71
N HIS A 137 14.43 -11.17 4.70
CA HIS A 137 15.04 -11.76 3.53
C HIS A 137 14.04 -11.94 2.40
N LEU A 138 14.47 -11.69 1.18
CA LEU A 138 13.74 -12.02 -0.02
C LEU A 138 14.20 -13.38 -0.56
N PRO A 139 13.30 -14.32 -0.82
CA PRO A 139 13.64 -15.58 -1.47
C PRO A 139 13.99 -15.34 -2.96
N ASP A 140 14.78 -16.25 -3.55
CA ASP A 140 15.30 -16.10 -4.90
C ASP A 140 14.22 -16.05 -5.99
N ASN A 141 13.06 -16.67 -5.74
CA ASN A 141 11.93 -16.70 -6.67
C ASN A 141 11.07 -15.42 -6.67
N ILE A 142 11.37 -14.43 -5.83
CA ILE A 142 10.76 -13.09 -5.86
C ILE A 142 11.80 -12.11 -6.37
N ASP A 143 11.63 -11.58 -7.57
CA ASP A 143 12.53 -10.57 -8.13
C ASP A 143 12.34 -9.20 -7.44
N ASP A 144 13.31 -8.30 -7.62
CA ASP A 144 13.32 -7.00 -6.93
C ASP A 144 12.16 -6.08 -7.33
N ARG A 145 11.66 -6.19 -8.57
CA ARG A 145 10.52 -5.38 -9.04
C ARG A 145 9.24 -5.83 -8.33
N ASN A 146 9.02 -7.14 -8.26
CA ASN A 146 7.87 -7.70 -7.56
C ASN A 146 7.99 -7.50 -6.04
N ALA A 147 9.22 -7.58 -5.50
CA ALA A 147 9.48 -7.30 -4.08
C ALA A 147 9.11 -5.87 -3.66
N ALA A 148 9.29 -4.87 -4.54
CA ALA A 148 8.86 -3.49 -4.28
C ALA A 148 7.33 -3.33 -4.18
N THR A 149 6.54 -4.37 -4.51
CA THR A 149 5.09 -4.38 -4.34
C THR A 149 4.64 -5.06 -3.02
N ILE A 150 5.57 -5.60 -2.23
CA ILE A 150 5.25 -6.31 -0.98
C ILE A 150 4.61 -5.36 0.04
N GLU A 151 5.13 -4.14 0.19
CA GLU A 151 4.56 -3.18 1.14
C GLU A 151 3.09 -2.88 0.81
N PRO A 152 2.69 -2.41 -0.39
CA PRO A 152 1.28 -2.18 -0.70
C PRO A 152 0.43 -3.46 -0.64
N LEU A 153 1.00 -4.63 -0.89
CA LEU A 153 0.29 -5.90 -0.75
C LEU A 153 -0.02 -6.22 0.72
N THR A 154 0.77 -5.74 1.70
CA THR A 154 0.42 -5.86 3.12
C THR A 154 -0.88 -5.14 3.44
N VAL A 155 -1.11 -3.95 2.87
CA VAL A 155 -2.35 -3.18 3.03
C VAL A 155 -3.53 -3.92 2.39
N SER A 156 -3.34 -4.45 1.18
CA SER A 156 -4.33 -5.28 0.48
C SER A 156 -4.71 -6.51 1.30
N TYR A 157 -3.72 -7.20 1.87
CA TYR A 157 -3.90 -8.37 2.71
C TYR A 157 -4.62 -8.04 4.03
N ALA A 158 -4.22 -6.96 4.70
CA ALA A 158 -4.90 -6.47 5.90
C ALA A 158 -6.40 -6.22 5.63
N GLY A 159 -6.71 -5.63 4.46
CA GLY A 159 -8.09 -5.38 4.02
C GLY A 159 -8.89 -6.65 3.80
N ILE A 160 -8.36 -7.58 2.99
CA ILE A 160 -9.13 -8.76 2.55
C ILE A 160 -9.28 -9.82 3.64
N THR A 161 -8.42 -9.86 4.64
CA THR A 161 -8.49 -10.82 5.74
C THR A 161 -9.52 -10.46 6.82
N LYS A 162 -10.23 -9.34 6.70
CA LYS A 162 -11.30 -8.96 7.63
C LYS A 162 -12.57 -9.83 7.50
N ARG A 163 -12.65 -10.63 6.45
CA ARG A 163 -13.68 -11.66 6.27
C ARG A 163 -13.04 -12.93 5.68
N LYS A 164 -13.51 -14.10 6.10
CA LYS A 164 -13.09 -15.36 5.49
C LYS A 164 -13.62 -15.42 4.06
N ILE A 165 -12.75 -15.74 3.11
CA ILE A 165 -13.07 -15.98 1.71
C ILE A 165 -13.36 -17.47 1.50
N THR A 166 -14.42 -17.75 0.76
CA THR A 166 -14.83 -19.11 0.33
C THR A 166 -15.27 -19.07 -1.13
N PRO A 167 -15.46 -20.20 -1.80
CA PRO A 167 -15.98 -20.25 -3.18
C PRO A 167 -17.36 -19.61 -3.36
N GLU A 168 -18.14 -19.45 -2.29
CA GLU A 168 -19.45 -18.79 -2.33
C GLU A 168 -19.35 -17.27 -2.11
N THR A 169 -18.18 -16.78 -1.64
CA THR A 169 -18.02 -15.35 -1.31
C THR A 169 -18.00 -14.49 -2.57
N ILE A 170 -18.85 -13.50 -2.61
CA ILE A 170 -18.87 -12.43 -3.62
C ILE A 170 -18.12 -11.24 -3.06
N VAL A 171 -16.97 -10.91 -3.67
CA VAL A 171 -16.12 -9.78 -3.30
C VAL A 171 -16.34 -8.64 -4.28
N ALA A 172 -16.62 -7.43 -3.80
CA ALA A 172 -16.59 -6.21 -4.59
C ALA A 172 -15.42 -5.31 -4.13
N VAL A 173 -14.66 -4.79 -5.08
CA VAL A 173 -13.51 -3.93 -4.82
C VAL A 173 -13.74 -2.58 -5.50
N ILE A 174 -13.85 -1.51 -4.72
CA ILE A 174 -14.00 -0.15 -5.23
C ILE A 174 -12.63 0.51 -5.30
N GLY A 175 -12.23 0.87 -6.50
CA GLY A 175 -10.92 1.39 -6.84
C GLY A 175 -10.22 0.53 -7.89
N THR A 176 -9.23 1.11 -8.55
CA THR A 176 -8.42 0.46 -9.60
C THR A 176 -6.93 0.81 -9.44
N GLY A 177 -6.54 1.19 -8.24
CA GLY A 177 -5.15 1.46 -7.85
C GLY A 177 -4.41 0.19 -7.40
N PRO A 178 -3.16 0.33 -6.94
CA PRO A 178 -2.33 -0.80 -6.51
C PRO A 178 -2.99 -1.67 -5.44
N ILE A 179 -3.60 -1.04 -4.43
CA ILE A 179 -4.28 -1.75 -3.34
C ILE A 179 -5.46 -2.57 -3.88
N ALA A 180 -6.27 -1.99 -4.78
CA ALA A 180 -7.39 -2.70 -5.39
C ALA A 180 -6.92 -3.91 -6.20
N LEU A 181 -5.88 -3.76 -7.03
CA LEU A 181 -5.32 -4.87 -7.80
C LEU A 181 -4.74 -5.97 -6.91
N GLY A 182 -4.03 -5.59 -5.84
CA GLY A 182 -3.56 -6.53 -4.83
C GLY A 182 -4.71 -7.32 -4.18
N ILE A 183 -5.81 -6.64 -3.83
CA ILE A 183 -7.01 -7.30 -3.27
C ILE A 183 -7.64 -8.26 -4.29
N VAL A 184 -7.79 -7.85 -5.55
CA VAL A 184 -8.34 -8.71 -6.62
C VAL A 184 -7.49 -9.97 -6.78
N ALA A 185 -6.17 -9.83 -6.85
CA ALA A 185 -5.24 -10.94 -6.98
C ALA A 185 -5.28 -11.88 -5.76
N LEU A 186 -5.34 -11.32 -4.55
CA LEU A 186 -5.51 -12.08 -3.31
C LEU A 186 -6.87 -12.80 -3.25
N ALA A 187 -7.98 -12.11 -3.61
CA ALA A 187 -9.30 -12.72 -3.64
C ALA A 187 -9.35 -13.94 -4.57
N LYS A 188 -8.71 -13.83 -5.75
CA LYS A 188 -8.57 -14.94 -6.70
C LYS A 188 -7.79 -16.11 -6.10
N THR A 189 -6.61 -15.86 -5.52
CA THR A 189 -5.78 -16.92 -4.94
C THR A 189 -6.39 -17.54 -3.68
N MET A 190 -7.21 -16.77 -2.94
CA MET A 190 -7.98 -17.26 -1.78
C MET A 190 -9.25 -18.03 -2.19
N GLY A 191 -9.61 -18.04 -3.47
CA GLY A 191 -10.72 -18.82 -4.01
C GLY A 191 -12.10 -18.16 -3.89
N ALA A 192 -12.19 -16.83 -3.97
CA ALA A 192 -13.49 -16.14 -4.04
C ALA A 192 -14.29 -16.60 -5.28
N GLY A 193 -15.58 -16.85 -5.10
CA GLY A 193 -16.44 -17.33 -6.20
C GLY A 193 -16.74 -16.27 -7.24
N ARG A 194 -16.83 -15.01 -6.83
CA ARG A 194 -16.98 -13.87 -7.74
C ARG A 194 -16.20 -12.68 -7.22
N ILE A 195 -15.55 -11.96 -8.13
CA ILE A 195 -14.74 -10.79 -7.83
C ILE A 195 -15.16 -9.66 -8.78
N ILE A 196 -15.80 -8.62 -8.24
CA ILE A 196 -16.33 -7.49 -9.00
C ILE A 196 -15.46 -6.27 -8.74
N ALA A 197 -14.77 -5.78 -9.77
CA ALA A 197 -14.00 -4.55 -9.67
C ALA A 197 -14.81 -3.34 -10.13
N VAL A 198 -14.88 -2.31 -9.30
CA VAL A 198 -15.64 -1.08 -9.55
C VAL A 198 -14.68 0.09 -9.70
N GLY A 199 -14.80 0.86 -10.80
CA GLY A 199 -13.90 1.99 -11.07
C GLY A 199 -14.41 2.92 -12.15
N ARG A 200 -13.59 3.92 -12.51
CA ARG A 200 -13.98 4.99 -13.44
C ARG A 200 -13.35 4.88 -14.83
N THR A 201 -12.25 4.13 -14.94
CA THR A 201 -11.40 4.12 -16.15
C THR A 201 -11.33 2.70 -16.71
N ASP A 202 -11.82 2.52 -17.95
CA ASP A 202 -11.91 1.21 -18.57
C ASP A 202 -10.56 0.50 -18.69
N SER A 203 -9.48 1.22 -19.03
CA SER A 203 -8.14 0.61 -19.13
C SER A 203 -7.62 0.09 -17.79
N LYS A 204 -7.96 0.75 -16.67
CA LYS A 204 -7.61 0.28 -15.32
C LYS A 204 -8.53 -0.86 -14.87
N LEU A 205 -9.81 -0.83 -15.25
CA LEU A 205 -10.75 -1.95 -15.02
C LEU A 205 -10.32 -3.21 -15.78
N GLN A 206 -9.80 -3.05 -17.01
CA GLN A 206 -9.24 -4.20 -17.76
C GLN A 206 -8.09 -4.85 -16.98
N ARG A 207 -7.21 -4.08 -16.34
CA ARG A 207 -6.15 -4.65 -15.50
C ARG A 207 -6.67 -5.38 -14.26
N CYS A 208 -7.85 -4.99 -13.75
CA CYS A 208 -8.50 -5.77 -12.69
C CYS A 208 -8.97 -7.13 -13.22
N LEU A 209 -9.49 -7.21 -14.46
CA LEU A 209 -9.79 -8.51 -15.11
C LEU A 209 -8.52 -9.35 -15.28
N ASP A 210 -7.44 -8.74 -15.75
CA ASP A 210 -6.15 -9.41 -15.93
C ASP A 210 -5.59 -9.95 -14.59
N ALA A 211 -5.82 -9.21 -13.49
CA ALA A 211 -5.46 -9.62 -12.13
C ALA A 211 -6.37 -10.71 -11.54
N GLY A 212 -7.56 -10.94 -12.14
CA GLY A 212 -8.45 -12.03 -11.77
C GLY A 212 -9.86 -11.63 -11.34
N ALA A 213 -10.28 -10.39 -11.54
CA ALA A 213 -11.68 -10.03 -11.41
C ALA A 213 -12.54 -10.83 -12.40
N THR A 214 -13.73 -11.24 -11.98
CA THR A 214 -14.69 -11.94 -12.84
C THR A 214 -15.58 -10.96 -13.60
N ASP A 215 -15.85 -9.80 -13.00
CA ASP A 215 -16.74 -8.78 -13.53
C ASP A 215 -16.14 -7.39 -13.27
N ILE A 216 -16.50 -6.42 -14.10
CA ILE A 216 -16.11 -5.02 -13.92
C ILE A 216 -17.33 -4.12 -14.02
N VAL A 217 -17.33 -3.04 -13.23
CA VAL A 217 -18.38 -2.02 -13.22
C VAL A 217 -17.74 -0.64 -13.38
N ASN A 218 -18.09 0.07 -14.47
CA ASN A 218 -17.70 1.46 -14.63
C ASN A 218 -18.75 2.37 -14.00
N ASN A 219 -18.47 2.85 -12.79
CA ASN A 219 -19.38 3.68 -11.99
C ASN A 219 -19.55 5.13 -12.48
N THR A 220 -18.97 5.48 -13.62
CA THR A 220 -19.31 6.73 -14.33
C THR A 220 -20.44 6.55 -15.34
N ARG A 221 -20.82 5.31 -15.65
CA ARG A 221 -21.83 4.96 -16.66
C ARG A 221 -23.11 4.39 -16.05
N VAL A 222 -23.00 3.72 -14.92
CA VAL A 222 -24.11 3.07 -14.23
C VAL A 222 -24.03 3.31 -12.73
N ASP A 223 -25.15 3.17 -12.03
CA ASP A 223 -25.15 3.07 -10.57
C ASP A 223 -24.44 1.77 -10.15
N ALA A 224 -23.38 1.89 -9.38
CA ALA A 224 -22.56 0.75 -9.00
C ALA A 224 -23.29 -0.22 -8.06
N GLY A 225 -24.14 0.29 -7.17
CA GLY A 225 -24.93 -0.53 -6.27
C GLY A 225 -25.95 -1.37 -7.03
N GLU A 226 -26.74 -0.75 -7.91
CA GLU A 226 -27.74 -1.41 -8.75
C GLU A 226 -27.08 -2.46 -9.65
N GLU A 227 -25.94 -2.11 -10.26
CA GLU A 227 -25.24 -3.02 -11.19
C GLU A 227 -24.66 -4.24 -10.45
N VAL A 228 -24.09 -4.08 -9.25
CA VAL A 228 -23.62 -5.20 -8.44
C VAL A 228 -24.79 -6.10 -8.05
N TYR A 229 -25.96 -5.56 -7.65
CA TYR A 229 -27.15 -6.36 -7.40
C TYR A 229 -27.63 -7.11 -8.65
N ARG A 230 -27.60 -6.46 -9.82
CA ARG A 230 -27.95 -7.11 -11.10
C ARG A 230 -27.02 -8.28 -11.43
N ILE A 231 -25.69 -8.07 -11.31
CA ILE A 231 -24.67 -9.09 -11.58
C ILE A 231 -24.83 -10.29 -10.62
N THR A 232 -25.22 -10.02 -9.37
CA THR A 232 -25.34 -11.03 -8.31
C THR A 232 -26.77 -11.58 -8.16
N ASN A 233 -27.64 -11.39 -9.14
CA ASN A 233 -29.03 -11.84 -9.13
C ASN A 233 -29.81 -11.37 -7.87
N GLY A 234 -29.59 -10.14 -7.43
CA GLY A 234 -30.28 -9.52 -6.30
C GLY A 234 -29.64 -9.79 -4.93
N HIS A 235 -28.52 -10.50 -4.85
CA HIS A 235 -27.85 -10.79 -3.57
C HIS A 235 -27.03 -9.61 -3.04
N GLY A 236 -26.29 -8.94 -3.89
CA GLY A 236 -25.27 -7.95 -3.50
C GLY A 236 -23.89 -8.60 -3.25
N ALA A 237 -22.95 -7.84 -2.71
CA ALA A 237 -21.62 -8.33 -2.38
C ALA A 237 -21.49 -8.69 -0.89
N ASP A 238 -21.03 -9.89 -0.58
CA ASP A 238 -20.79 -10.34 0.80
C ASP A 238 -19.67 -9.55 1.47
N PHE A 239 -18.68 -9.16 0.66
CA PHE A 239 -17.52 -8.43 1.13
C PHE A 239 -17.18 -7.29 0.17
N VAL A 240 -17.26 -6.06 0.64
CA VAL A 240 -16.91 -4.86 -0.11
C VAL A 240 -15.65 -4.25 0.46
N LEU A 241 -14.66 -4.01 -0.39
CA LEU A 241 -13.42 -3.32 0.00
C LEU A 241 -13.36 -1.98 -0.73
N GLU A 242 -13.40 -0.89 0.04
CA GLU A 242 -13.27 0.47 -0.47
C GLU A 242 -11.82 0.92 -0.37
N THR A 243 -11.20 1.19 -1.52
CA THR A 243 -9.76 1.50 -1.61
C THR A 243 -9.46 2.84 -2.31
N SER A 244 -10.50 3.56 -2.74
CA SER A 244 -10.31 4.79 -3.52
C SER A 244 -10.15 6.05 -2.67
N GLY A 245 -10.69 6.04 -1.43
CA GLY A 245 -10.74 7.21 -0.57
C GLY A 245 -11.60 8.37 -1.09
N ALA A 246 -12.44 8.14 -2.10
CA ALA A 246 -13.33 9.16 -2.63
C ALA A 246 -14.64 9.18 -1.83
N THR A 247 -15.09 10.37 -1.40
CA THR A 247 -16.30 10.49 -0.53
C THR A 247 -17.56 9.83 -1.10
N PRO A 248 -17.87 9.88 -2.42
CA PRO A 248 -19.06 9.24 -2.97
C PRO A 248 -19.02 7.71 -2.91
N THR A 249 -17.83 7.09 -2.87
CA THR A 249 -17.70 5.63 -2.92
C THR A 249 -18.08 4.96 -1.61
N VAL A 250 -18.13 5.71 -0.50
CA VAL A 250 -18.62 5.18 0.79
C VAL A 250 -20.08 4.78 0.69
N GLN A 251 -20.94 5.65 0.11
CA GLN A 251 -22.33 5.31 -0.10
C GLN A 251 -22.48 4.16 -1.11
N GLN A 252 -21.69 4.15 -2.19
CA GLN A 252 -21.67 3.05 -3.16
C GLN A 252 -21.30 1.72 -2.49
N ALA A 253 -20.34 1.70 -1.55
CA ALA A 253 -19.97 0.51 -0.81
C ALA A 253 -21.12 -0.02 0.04
N ILE A 254 -21.86 0.87 0.72
CA ILE A 254 -23.05 0.53 1.50
C ILE A 254 -24.15 -0.03 0.58
N ASP A 255 -24.35 0.60 -0.58
CA ASP A 255 -25.42 0.25 -1.49
C ASP A 255 -25.20 -1.10 -2.14
N MET A 256 -23.99 -1.45 -2.55
CA MET A 256 -23.69 -2.73 -3.19
C MET A 256 -23.55 -3.92 -2.23
N ALA A 257 -23.42 -3.68 -0.93
CA ALA A 257 -23.26 -4.74 0.06
C ALA A 257 -24.54 -5.57 0.21
N ALA A 258 -24.39 -6.88 0.35
CA ALA A 258 -25.45 -7.81 0.74
C ALA A 258 -25.91 -7.56 2.18
N GLU A 259 -27.06 -8.13 2.59
CA GLU A 259 -27.41 -8.21 4.00
C GLU A 259 -26.37 -9.02 4.77
N TYR A 260 -26.02 -8.55 5.99
CA TYR A 260 -24.92 -9.10 6.80
C TYR A 260 -23.55 -9.02 6.12
N GLY A 261 -23.41 -8.16 5.10
CA GLY A 261 -22.16 -7.91 4.39
C GLY A 261 -21.11 -7.25 5.29
N THR A 262 -19.85 -7.39 4.89
CA THR A 262 -18.73 -6.73 5.54
C THR A 262 -18.17 -5.65 4.60
N LEU A 263 -17.91 -4.46 5.13
CA LEU A 263 -17.22 -3.37 4.44
C LEU A 263 -15.84 -3.18 5.07
N SER A 264 -14.79 -3.29 4.28
CA SER A 264 -13.42 -2.96 4.66
C SER A 264 -13.06 -1.60 4.05
N MET A 265 -12.93 -0.59 4.90
CA MET A 265 -12.63 0.79 4.51
C MET A 265 -11.11 0.97 4.56
N VAL A 266 -10.46 0.95 3.42
CA VAL A 266 -9.00 0.99 3.26
C VAL A 266 -8.53 2.34 2.74
N GLY A 267 -9.37 3.03 1.96
CA GLY A 267 -9.06 4.35 1.43
C GLY A 267 -8.95 5.43 2.51
N PHE A 268 -8.04 6.40 2.32
CA PHE A 268 -7.99 7.60 3.16
C PHE A 268 -8.92 8.68 2.63
N TYR A 269 -9.72 9.26 3.51
CA TYR A 269 -10.66 10.34 3.18
C TYR A 269 -10.12 11.64 3.74
N GLU A 270 -9.63 12.50 2.87
CA GLU A 270 -9.03 13.79 3.25
C GLU A 270 -10.06 14.91 3.51
N THR A 271 -11.34 14.60 3.27
CA THR A 271 -12.48 15.52 3.48
C THR A 271 -13.60 14.82 4.25
N GLU A 272 -14.46 15.62 4.87
CA GLU A 272 -15.67 15.10 5.54
C GLU A 272 -16.60 14.38 4.54
N ILE A 273 -17.23 13.32 5.04
CA ILE A 273 -18.20 12.53 4.29
C ILE A 273 -19.60 12.96 4.72
N ASN A 274 -20.31 13.64 3.83
CA ASN A 274 -21.65 14.14 4.08
C ASN A 274 -22.69 13.33 3.27
N GLY A 275 -23.93 13.28 3.76
CA GLY A 275 -25.08 12.73 3.03
C GLY A 275 -25.16 11.21 3.03
N LEU A 276 -24.51 10.51 3.95
CA LEU A 276 -24.65 9.05 4.08
C LEU A 276 -26.05 8.65 4.56
N ILE A 277 -26.63 7.63 3.91
CA ILE A 277 -27.91 7.05 4.30
C ILE A 277 -27.67 5.96 5.36
N PHE A 278 -27.49 6.37 6.61
CA PHE A 278 -27.17 5.47 7.74
C PHE A 278 -28.16 4.33 7.91
N ASN A 279 -29.47 4.56 7.64
CA ASN A 279 -30.48 3.52 7.76
C ASN A 279 -30.18 2.29 6.88
N ARG A 280 -29.50 2.46 5.74
CA ARG A 280 -29.11 1.31 4.90
C ARG A 280 -28.08 0.41 5.59
N MET A 281 -27.16 0.96 6.38
CA MET A 281 -26.22 0.16 7.18
C MET A 281 -26.96 -0.66 8.23
N VAL A 282 -27.94 -0.03 8.91
CA VAL A 282 -28.74 -0.67 9.96
C VAL A 282 -29.63 -1.76 9.38
N THR A 283 -30.38 -1.47 8.32
CA THR A 283 -31.32 -2.43 7.71
C THR A 283 -30.59 -3.62 7.09
N LYS A 284 -29.41 -3.41 6.50
CA LYS A 284 -28.58 -4.49 5.97
C LYS A 284 -27.70 -5.17 7.04
N ARG A 285 -27.67 -4.67 8.28
CA ARG A 285 -26.86 -5.22 9.40
C ARG A 285 -25.39 -5.34 9.04
N LEU A 286 -24.82 -4.27 8.45
CA LEU A 286 -23.46 -4.29 7.92
C LEU A 286 -22.41 -4.30 9.04
N ASN A 287 -21.33 -5.04 8.80
CA ASN A 287 -20.10 -4.95 9.58
C ASN A 287 -19.13 -4.01 8.85
N ILE A 288 -18.78 -2.86 9.45
CA ILE A 288 -17.90 -1.86 8.84
C ILE A 288 -16.62 -1.79 9.65
N ILE A 289 -15.47 -1.99 8.96
CA ILE A 289 -14.14 -2.10 9.57
C ILE A 289 -13.20 -1.11 8.89
N GLY A 290 -12.59 -0.20 9.67
CA GLY A 290 -11.49 0.61 9.22
C GLY A 290 -10.21 -0.22 9.12
N VAL A 291 -9.45 -0.04 8.05
CA VAL A 291 -8.19 -0.75 7.81
C VAL A 291 -7.09 0.24 7.49
N MET A 292 -6.01 0.14 8.23
CA MET A 292 -4.73 0.77 7.93
C MET A 292 -3.69 -0.33 7.73
N GLY A 293 -2.54 -0.01 7.12
CA GLY A 293 -1.44 -0.97 7.03
C GLY A 293 -1.09 -1.56 8.40
N GLU A 294 -1.08 -2.87 8.51
CA GLU A 294 -0.79 -3.57 9.77
C GLU A 294 0.71 -3.90 9.85
N PHE A 295 1.29 -3.64 11.02
CA PHE A 295 2.67 -3.96 11.32
C PHE A 295 2.92 -5.48 11.34
N GLY A 296 4.07 -5.93 10.82
CA GLY A 296 4.49 -7.33 10.89
C GLY A 296 3.83 -8.25 9.84
N LEU A 297 3.18 -7.70 8.81
CA LEU A 297 2.61 -8.52 7.73
C LEU A 297 3.62 -8.90 6.65
N VAL A 298 4.75 -8.20 6.52
CA VAL A 298 5.74 -8.46 5.46
C VAL A 298 6.20 -9.92 5.41
N PRO A 299 6.60 -10.58 6.52
CA PRO A 299 7.00 -11.99 6.45
C PRO A 299 5.86 -12.90 5.96
N ARG A 300 4.62 -12.61 6.35
CA ARG A 300 3.45 -13.37 5.90
C ARG A 300 3.19 -13.20 4.39
N ILE A 301 3.41 -12.00 3.88
CA ILE A 301 3.26 -11.72 2.45
C ILE A 301 4.34 -12.42 1.64
N ILE A 302 5.59 -12.37 2.09
CA ILE A 302 6.69 -13.10 1.45
C ILE A 302 6.37 -14.61 1.39
N ASP A 303 6.00 -15.21 2.51
CA ASP A 303 5.60 -16.64 2.60
C ASP A 303 4.39 -16.94 1.69
N TYR A 304 3.42 -16.04 1.62
CA TYR A 304 2.24 -16.18 0.75
C TYR A 304 2.63 -16.13 -0.74
N MET A 305 3.43 -15.16 -1.15
CA MET A 305 3.92 -15.03 -2.53
C MET A 305 4.76 -16.24 -2.94
N GLU A 306 5.66 -16.70 -2.06
CA GLU A 306 6.52 -17.86 -2.30
C GLU A 306 5.70 -19.14 -2.51
N LYS A 307 4.69 -19.38 -1.65
CA LYS A 307 3.84 -20.58 -1.70
C LYS A 307 2.82 -20.59 -2.83
N THR A 308 2.28 -19.45 -3.18
CA THR A 308 1.19 -19.36 -4.17
C THR A 308 1.67 -19.00 -5.58
N GLY A 309 2.91 -18.50 -5.70
CA GLY A 309 3.41 -17.92 -6.94
C GLY A 309 2.74 -16.59 -7.29
N LEU A 310 2.10 -15.92 -6.31
CA LEU A 310 1.46 -14.62 -6.53
C LEU A 310 2.49 -13.61 -7.02
N ASN A 311 2.24 -13.06 -8.20
CA ASN A 311 3.06 -12.06 -8.85
C ASN A 311 2.20 -10.85 -9.20
N LEU A 312 2.67 -9.67 -8.85
CA LEU A 312 1.96 -8.41 -9.05
C LEU A 312 2.61 -7.53 -10.14
N GLU A 313 3.44 -8.11 -11.00
CA GLU A 313 4.10 -7.37 -12.08
C GLU A 313 3.09 -6.66 -13.00
N SER A 314 1.90 -7.23 -13.18
CA SER A 314 0.83 -6.62 -13.96
C SER A 314 0.35 -5.26 -13.43
N MET A 315 0.55 -4.97 -12.14
CA MET A 315 0.25 -3.64 -11.58
C MET A 315 1.32 -2.61 -11.89
N ILE A 316 2.57 -3.02 -12.17
CA ILE A 316 3.67 -2.12 -12.50
C ILE A 316 3.48 -1.59 -13.91
N THR A 317 3.08 -0.35 -14.03
CA THR A 317 2.75 0.26 -15.33
C THR A 317 3.88 1.11 -15.90
N ARG A 318 4.83 1.48 -15.05
CA ARG A 318 5.96 2.31 -15.43
C ARG A 318 7.17 2.04 -14.55
N GLU A 319 8.34 2.11 -15.16
CA GLU A 319 9.62 2.17 -14.47
C GLU A 319 10.35 3.43 -14.94
N ILE A 320 10.90 4.19 -14.01
CA ILE A 320 11.67 5.41 -14.28
C ILE A 320 13.04 5.34 -13.58
N PRO A 321 14.08 5.92 -14.17
CA PRO A 321 15.36 6.07 -13.48
C PRO A 321 15.25 7.09 -12.33
N PHE A 322 16.07 6.94 -11.30
CA PHE A 322 16.06 7.80 -10.12
C PHE A 322 16.17 9.30 -10.47
N SER A 323 17.00 9.63 -11.48
CA SER A 323 17.16 11.01 -11.94
C SER A 323 15.89 11.66 -12.46
N GLU A 324 14.89 10.89 -12.89
CA GLU A 324 13.62 11.39 -13.40
C GLU A 324 12.53 11.52 -12.32
N ALA A 325 12.78 11.02 -11.11
CA ALA A 325 11.79 11.07 -10.03
C ALA A 325 11.28 12.50 -9.73
N PRO A 326 12.14 13.56 -9.63
CA PRO A 326 11.64 14.93 -9.43
C PRO A 326 10.68 15.40 -10.53
N ALA A 327 10.95 15.07 -11.78
CA ALA A 327 10.09 15.42 -12.92
C ALA A 327 8.77 14.66 -12.87
N TYR A 328 8.77 13.38 -12.44
CA TYR A 328 7.54 12.62 -12.23
C TYR A 328 6.66 13.26 -11.15
N PHE A 329 7.22 13.67 -10.01
CA PHE A 329 6.47 14.37 -8.96
C PHE A 329 5.88 15.69 -9.47
N LEU A 330 6.63 16.45 -10.28
CA LEU A 330 6.15 17.71 -10.86
C LEU A 330 4.95 17.50 -11.80
N HIS A 331 4.98 16.44 -12.61
CA HIS A 331 3.95 16.16 -13.63
C HIS A 331 2.97 15.05 -13.21
N HIS A 332 2.95 14.66 -11.93
CA HIS A 332 2.19 13.50 -11.43
C HIS A 332 0.70 13.54 -11.81
N ARG A 333 0.05 14.72 -11.80
CA ARG A 333 -1.39 14.85 -12.09
C ARG A 333 -1.77 14.41 -13.50
N GLU A 334 -0.86 14.56 -14.46
CA GLU A 334 -1.06 14.13 -15.84
C GLU A 334 -0.72 12.64 -16.00
N MET A 335 0.43 12.24 -15.45
CA MET A 335 0.97 10.89 -15.59
C MET A 335 0.17 9.87 -14.77
N HIS A 336 -0.26 10.21 -13.56
CA HIS A 336 -0.99 9.31 -12.65
C HIS A 336 -2.36 8.86 -13.19
N LYS A 337 -2.96 9.60 -14.15
CA LYS A 337 -4.23 9.17 -14.77
C LYS A 337 -4.12 7.80 -15.45
N GLN A 338 -2.96 7.46 -15.99
CA GLN A 338 -2.71 6.21 -16.72
C GLN A 338 -1.95 5.18 -15.88
N ASP A 339 -1.12 5.65 -14.95
CA ASP A 339 -0.28 4.77 -14.13
C ASP A 339 -1.06 4.14 -12.97
N ILE A 340 -0.65 2.93 -12.59
CA ILE A 340 -1.15 2.22 -11.40
C ILE A 340 -0.03 2.16 -10.36
N LYS A 341 1.06 1.46 -10.65
CA LYS A 341 2.28 1.45 -9.85
C LYS A 341 3.45 1.91 -10.71
N VAL A 342 4.18 2.89 -10.19
CA VAL A 342 5.41 3.38 -10.79
C VAL A 342 6.56 2.95 -9.90
N LEU A 343 7.54 2.29 -10.47
CA LEU A 343 8.79 1.96 -9.79
C LEU A 343 9.88 2.95 -10.19
N VAL A 344 10.59 3.44 -9.21
CA VAL A 344 11.83 4.20 -9.40
C VAL A 344 12.97 3.23 -9.26
N LYS A 345 13.74 3.03 -10.33
CA LYS A 345 14.99 2.27 -10.31
C LYS A 345 16.08 3.15 -9.74
N ILE A 346 16.60 2.76 -8.57
CA ILE A 346 17.61 3.55 -7.85
C ILE A 346 19.02 3.11 -8.26
N SER A 347 19.28 1.79 -8.32
CA SER A 347 20.59 1.23 -8.68
C SER A 347 20.49 0.01 -9.59
#